data_2ff0ae8dc82cbc5608ac38c77b183245
#
_entry.id   2ff0ae8dc82cbc5608ac38c77b183245
#
_cell.length_a   1.000
_cell.length_b   1.000
_cell.length_c   1.000
_cell.angle_alpha   90.00
_cell.angle_beta   90.00
_cell.angle_gamma   90.00
#
_symmetry.space_group_name_H-M   'P 1'
#
loop_
_entity.id
_entity.type
_entity.pdbx_description
1 polymer ?
#
loop_
_entity_poly.entity_id
_entity_poly.type
_entity_poly.pdbx_seq_one_letter_code
_entity_poly.pdbx_strand_id
1 'polypeptide(L)'
;MLKKVSACLFIVCLIAGILMGCQSSEKASENKEVTEIRVAFNQNENHPQYLAMKKLGEEFEKATNGRYKMTIYPNGVLGEQGAMAEFVRTGALQMAIVPCSVPEGYDKDFAIVGAPYLYDGIDHMEKVVLHGVFDDLFYSARKYNFQVLTVYTAGERNVYSNKPINSAADLAGQIIRVNDSPTYIEMTKLMGGTGATMSQSEVYTALQQGVIDAAENSELVYNDFKNYEVAKYYSYTKHIVHPDVVIASTEFLDSMSESDRAIFDQLVSDSTEYEFTTFKERIEQAKAEVAGHGTQFCYPDVEEFRTLCQPLLSRISNQSEMTKKIYNDIINLREEN
;
A
#
# COMPACT_ATOMS: atom_id res chain seq x y z
N MET A 1 -29.78 10.64 85.06
CA MET A 1 -30.96 11.23 84.43
C MET A 1 -31.13 10.54 83.12
N LEU A 2 -31.85 9.49 83.05
CA LEU A 2 -33.26 9.22 82.83
C LEU A 2 -33.82 9.76 81.50
N LYS A 3 -34.33 8.79 80.75
CA LYS A 3 -35.37 8.84 79.69
C LYS A 3 -34.81 9.04 78.28
N LYS A 4 -35.08 8.22 77.26
CA LYS A 4 -36.23 7.30 77.03
C LYS A 4 -35.76 6.21 76.04
N VAL A 5 -35.95 4.99 76.43
CA VAL A 5 -36.12 3.81 75.60
C VAL A 5 -37.60 3.83 75.21
N SER A 6 -37.97 3.71 73.96
CA SER A 6 -39.09 2.95 73.44
C SER A 6 -39.51 3.46 72.06
N ALA A 7 -39.59 2.57 71.19
CA ALA A 7 -40.42 2.52 69.96
C ALA A 7 -39.58 2.23 68.67
N CYS A 8 -39.32 0.98 68.43
CA CYS A 8 -39.05 0.43 67.11
C CYS A 8 -39.20 -1.11 67.15
N LEU A 9 -40.37 -1.53 67.51
CA LEU A 9 -40.75 -2.95 67.39
C LEU A 9 -42.16 -3.01 66.88
N PHE A 10 -42.37 -2.69 65.61
CA PHE A 10 -43.62 -3.00 64.86
C PHE A 10 -43.49 -2.43 63.44
N ILE A 11 -42.72 -3.08 62.55
CA ILE A 11 -42.88 -3.07 61.08
C ILE A 11 -41.95 -4.19 60.56
N VAL A 12 -42.24 -5.43 60.82
CA VAL A 12 -41.56 -6.59 60.21
C VAL A 12 -42.54 -7.65 59.76
N CYS A 13 -43.73 -7.31 59.38
CA CYS A 13 -44.67 -8.29 58.83
C CYS A 13 -45.60 -7.64 57.81
N LEU A 14 -45.10 -7.21 56.67
CA LEU A 14 -45.96 -6.89 55.50
C LEU A 14 -45.13 -6.60 54.22
N ILE A 15 -44.13 -7.40 53.89
CA ILE A 15 -43.57 -7.46 52.55
C ILE A 15 -43.15 -8.91 52.22
N ALA A 16 -44.13 -9.79 52.26
CA ALA A 16 -43.95 -11.16 51.75
C ALA A 16 -45.13 -11.46 50.81
N GLY A 17 -45.15 -10.79 49.67
CA GLY A 17 -46.24 -11.06 48.76
C GLY A 17 -46.27 -10.20 47.51
N ILE A 18 -45.15 -9.88 46.84
CA ILE A 18 -45.14 -9.48 45.43
C ILE A 18 -43.74 -9.79 44.88
N LEU A 19 -43.41 -11.03 44.71
CA LEU A 19 -42.22 -11.51 43.95
C LEU A 19 -42.69 -12.64 43.03
N MET A 20 -43.70 -12.33 42.20
CA MET A 20 -44.04 -13.15 41.05
C MET A 20 -44.45 -12.22 39.93
N GLY A 21 -43.56 -12.09 38.97
CA GLY A 21 -43.95 -11.44 37.72
C GLY A 21 -42.92 -10.43 37.24
N CYS A 22 -42.00 -10.90 36.47
CA CYS A 22 -41.38 -10.37 35.27
C CYS A 22 -39.93 -10.85 35.23
N GLN A 23 -39.77 -12.09 34.90
CA GLN A 23 -38.54 -12.54 34.24
C GLN A 23 -38.63 -11.99 32.80
N SER A 24 -38.44 -10.67 32.67
CA SER A 24 -38.00 -10.12 31.41
C SER A 24 -36.60 -10.67 31.19
N SER A 25 -36.50 -11.59 30.28
CA SER A 25 -35.26 -11.98 29.65
C SER A 25 -34.67 -10.71 29.02
N GLU A 26 -33.95 -9.91 29.82
CA GLU A 26 -32.95 -9.02 29.26
C GLU A 26 -31.98 -9.93 28.54
N LYS A 27 -32.12 -10.02 27.21
CA LYS A 27 -31.01 -10.37 26.37
C LYS A 27 -29.92 -9.36 26.73
N ALA A 28 -28.96 -9.79 27.51
CA ALA A 28 -27.71 -9.10 27.65
C ALA A 28 -27.24 -8.86 26.20
N SER A 29 -27.34 -7.63 25.74
CA SER A 29 -26.61 -7.16 24.60
C SER A 29 -25.15 -7.40 25.00
N GLU A 30 -24.58 -8.52 24.57
CA GLU A 30 -23.13 -8.67 24.55
C GLU A 30 -22.62 -7.44 23.82
N ASN A 31 -22.04 -6.54 24.59
CA ASN A 31 -21.29 -5.42 24.06
C ASN A 31 -20.06 -6.05 23.41
N LYS A 32 -20.21 -6.53 22.16
CA LYS A 32 -19.09 -7.08 21.40
C LYS A 32 -18.10 -5.95 21.24
N GLU A 33 -16.97 -6.08 21.88
CA GLU A 33 -15.85 -5.17 21.71
C GLU A 33 -15.48 -5.18 20.21
N VAL A 34 -15.66 -4.05 19.55
CA VAL A 34 -15.38 -3.90 18.12
C VAL A 34 -13.89 -3.62 17.99
N THR A 35 -13.18 -4.48 17.27
CA THR A 35 -11.77 -4.27 16.94
C THR A 35 -11.69 -3.24 15.80
N GLU A 36 -11.08 -2.09 16.07
CA GLU A 36 -10.83 -1.07 15.06
C GLU A 36 -9.58 -1.42 14.26
N ILE A 37 -9.71 -1.44 12.93
CA ILE A 37 -8.60 -1.61 11.98
C ILE A 37 -8.31 -0.24 11.37
N ARG A 38 -7.22 0.40 11.81
CA ARG A 38 -6.77 1.69 11.29
C ARG A 38 -5.75 1.46 10.20
N VAL A 39 -6.00 2.03 9.01
CA VAL A 39 -5.17 1.88 7.82
C VAL A 39 -4.62 3.22 7.39
N ALA A 40 -3.30 3.37 7.31
CA ALA A 40 -2.66 4.57 6.77
C ALA A 40 -2.48 4.46 5.25
N PHE A 41 -2.70 5.58 4.55
CA PHE A 41 -2.58 5.67 3.11
C PHE A 41 -2.19 7.09 2.67
N ASN A 42 -1.32 7.22 1.67
CA ASN A 42 -0.79 8.53 1.25
C ASN A 42 -1.51 9.14 0.03
N GLN A 43 -2.32 8.39 -0.71
CA GLN A 43 -3.08 8.88 -1.85
C GLN A 43 -4.50 9.32 -1.43
N ASN A 44 -5.25 9.89 -2.38
CA ASN A 44 -6.62 10.35 -2.15
C ASN A 44 -7.65 9.21 -2.14
N GLU A 45 -8.90 9.54 -1.76
CA GLU A 45 -10.00 8.59 -1.62
C GLU A 45 -10.54 8.03 -2.95
N ASN A 46 -10.17 8.62 -4.09
CA ASN A 46 -10.55 8.14 -5.42
C ASN A 46 -9.53 7.17 -6.00
N HIS A 47 -8.39 6.98 -5.32
CA HIS A 47 -7.34 6.08 -5.79
C HIS A 47 -7.81 4.62 -5.73
N PRO A 48 -7.55 3.78 -6.76
CA PRO A 48 -7.97 2.38 -6.80
C PRO A 48 -7.60 1.58 -5.56
N GLN A 49 -6.40 1.78 -5.01
CA GLN A 49 -5.94 1.14 -3.78
C GLN A 49 -6.80 1.50 -2.56
N TYR A 50 -7.28 2.77 -2.46
CA TYR A 50 -8.21 3.16 -1.41
C TYR A 50 -9.55 2.46 -1.57
N LEU A 51 -10.08 2.40 -2.80
CA LEU A 51 -11.36 1.76 -3.09
C LEU A 51 -11.32 0.26 -2.80
N ALA A 52 -10.22 -0.42 -3.12
CA ALA A 52 -10.00 -1.83 -2.81
C ALA A 52 -9.94 -2.08 -1.30
N MET A 53 -9.16 -1.28 -0.58
CA MET A 53 -9.06 -1.38 0.88
C MET A 53 -10.39 -1.08 1.57
N LYS A 54 -11.15 -0.09 1.08
CA LYS A 54 -12.50 0.23 1.58
C LYS A 54 -13.46 -0.95 1.39
N LYS A 55 -13.46 -1.54 0.20
CA LYS A 55 -14.27 -2.73 -0.11
C LYS A 55 -13.92 -3.90 0.82
N LEU A 56 -12.61 -4.17 1.00
CA LEU A 56 -12.14 -5.19 1.95
C LEU A 56 -12.70 -4.94 3.35
N GLY A 57 -12.60 -3.71 3.85
CA GLY A 57 -13.09 -3.34 5.18
C GLY A 57 -14.58 -3.53 5.36
N GLU A 58 -15.39 -3.10 4.38
CA GLU A 58 -16.86 -3.23 4.40
C GLU A 58 -17.29 -4.71 4.35
N GLU A 59 -16.63 -5.52 3.52
CA GLU A 59 -16.92 -6.95 3.40
C GLU A 59 -16.48 -7.72 4.66
N PHE A 60 -15.34 -7.36 5.25
CA PHE A 60 -14.86 -7.97 6.50
C PHE A 60 -15.76 -7.63 7.70
N GLU A 61 -16.18 -6.38 7.83
CA GLU A 61 -17.18 -5.98 8.85
C GLU A 61 -18.45 -6.81 8.73
N LYS A 62 -18.99 -6.93 7.52
CA LYS A 62 -20.17 -7.73 7.23
C LYS A 62 -19.98 -9.22 7.54
N ALA A 63 -18.89 -9.82 7.06
CA ALA A 63 -18.61 -11.25 7.24
C ALA A 63 -18.38 -11.64 8.71
N THR A 64 -17.86 -10.70 9.49
CA THR A 64 -17.61 -10.88 10.94
C THR A 64 -18.74 -10.38 11.83
N ASN A 65 -19.91 -10.00 11.27
CA ASN A 65 -21.03 -9.45 12.01
C ASN A 65 -20.65 -8.26 12.92
N GLY A 66 -19.83 -7.34 12.40
CA GLY A 66 -19.40 -6.11 13.06
C GLY A 66 -18.36 -6.29 14.17
N ARG A 67 -17.66 -7.45 14.24
CA ARG A 67 -16.54 -7.61 15.20
C ARG A 67 -15.33 -6.78 14.85
N TYR A 68 -15.16 -6.47 13.57
CA TYR A 68 -14.08 -5.62 13.07
C TYR A 68 -14.67 -4.45 12.29
N LYS A 69 -14.05 -3.29 12.42
CA LYS A 69 -14.41 -2.09 11.65
C LYS A 69 -13.14 -1.42 11.14
N MET A 70 -13.10 -1.18 9.83
CA MET A 70 -11.94 -0.55 9.19
C MET A 70 -12.15 0.95 9.01
N THR A 71 -11.11 1.74 9.35
CA THR A 71 -11.05 3.19 9.11
C THR A 71 -9.76 3.48 8.34
N ILE A 72 -9.88 4.04 7.14
CA ILE A 72 -8.75 4.40 6.30
C ILE A 72 -8.45 5.89 6.46
N TYR A 73 -7.19 6.23 6.64
CA TYR A 73 -6.69 7.60 6.76
C TYR A 73 -5.89 7.95 5.49
N PRO A 74 -6.55 8.57 4.48
CA PRO A 74 -5.93 8.90 3.19
C PRO A 74 -5.08 10.18 3.28
N ASN A 75 -4.49 10.58 2.14
CA ASN A 75 -3.77 11.86 1.96
C ASN A 75 -2.56 12.05 2.88
N GLY A 76 -1.97 10.97 3.40
CA GLY A 76 -0.78 11.04 4.25
C GLY A 76 -1.00 11.72 5.62
N VAL A 77 -2.25 11.84 6.09
CA VAL A 77 -2.58 12.54 7.35
C VAL A 77 -1.93 11.90 8.59
N LEU A 78 -1.51 10.64 8.50
CA LEU A 78 -0.79 9.94 9.56
C LEU A 78 0.73 9.94 9.37
N GLY A 79 1.26 10.74 8.44
CA GLY A 79 2.68 10.89 8.17
C GLY A 79 3.13 10.28 6.86
N GLU A 80 4.44 10.32 6.61
CA GLU A 80 5.07 9.76 5.41
C GLU A 80 5.19 8.22 5.50
N GLN A 81 5.39 7.57 4.37
CA GLN A 81 5.30 6.11 4.21
C GLN A 81 6.22 5.32 5.16
N GLY A 82 7.43 5.79 5.41
CA GLY A 82 8.32 5.18 6.41
C GLY A 82 7.75 5.25 7.84
N ALA A 83 7.14 6.38 8.22
CA ALA A 83 6.50 6.53 9.52
C ALA A 83 5.25 5.63 9.64
N MET A 84 4.47 5.49 8.55
CA MET A 84 3.31 4.57 8.52
C MET A 84 3.75 3.13 8.83
N ALA A 85 4.85 2.67 8.21
CA ALA A 85 5.39 1.33 8.48
C ALA A 85 5.86 1.17 9.93
N GLU A 86 6.49 2.18 10.53
CA GLU A 86 6.86 2.15 11.95
C GLU A 86 5.63 2.09 12.87
N PHE A 87 4.55 2.79 12.54
CA PHE A 87 3.31 2.69 13.30
C PHE A 87 2.68 1.29 13.20
N VAL A 88 2.73 0.65 12.04
CA VAL A 88 2.29 -0.74 11.88
C VAL A 88 3.17 -1.68 12.68
N ARG A 89 4.50 -1.53 12.60
CA ARG A 89 5.48 -2.36 13.28
C ARG A 89 5.38 -2.29 14.81
N THR A 90 4.96 -1.13 15.33
CA THR A 90 4.78 -0.90 16.79
C THR A 90 3.35 -1.21 17.28
N GLY A 91 2.44 -1.66 16.39
CA GLY A 91 1.03 -1.90 16.72
C GLY A 91 0.18 -0.61 16.89
N ALA A 92 0.78 0.57 16.68
CA ALA A 92 0.04 1.84 16.72
C ALA A 92 -0.98 1.95 15.58
N LEU A 93 -0.73 1.29 14.46
CA LEU A 93 -1.69 1.07 13.37
C LEU A 93 -1.78 -0.43 13.08
N GLN A 94 -2.95 -0.86 12.61
CA GLN A 94 -3.16 -2.24 12.22
C GLN A 94 -2.61 -2.52 10.83
N MET A 95 -2.75 -1.57 9.89
CA MET A 95 -2.35 -1.75 8.50
C MET A 95 -1.86 -0.44 7.86
N ALA A 96 -1.12 -0.56 6.77
CA ALA A 96 -0.79 0.54 5.87
C ALA A 96 -0.61 0.04 4.44
N ILE A 97 -0.77 0.95 3.46
CA ILE A 97 -0.36 0.73 2.08
C ILE A 97 0.87 1.61 1.85
N VAL A 98 1.99 0.97 1.51
CA VAL A 98 3.30 1.62 1.33
C VAL A 98 4.02 1.07 0.11
N PRO A 99 4.93 1.81 -0.54
CA PRO A 99 5.71 1.26 -1.64
C PRO A 99 6.61 0.11 -1.19
N CYS A 100 6.89 -0.83 -2.09
CA CYS A 100 7.76 -1.97 -1.83
C CYS A 100 9.18 -1.59 -1.38
N SER A 101 9.60 -0.35 -1.61
CA SER A 101 10.85 0.21 -1.10
C SER A 101 10.90 0.32 0.44
N VAL A 102 9.74 0.39 1.09
CA VAL A 102 9.69 0.46 2.56
C VAL A 102 10.14 -0.86 3.20
N PRO A 103 9.56 -2.03 2.88
CA PRO A 103 10.11 -3.30 3.37
C PRO A 103 11.54 -3.60 2.86
N GLU A 104 11.99 -3.08 1.70
CA GLU A 104 13.39 -3.14 1.27
C GLU A 104 14.35 -2.54 2.32
N GLY A 105 13.92 -1.49 3.01
CA GLY A 105 14.70 -0.86 4.09
C GLY A 105 14.95 -1.78 5.30
N TYR A 106 14.13 -2.81 5.50
CA TYR A 106 14.29 -3.81 6.58
C TYR A 106 14.98 -5.07 6.08
N ASP A 107 14.65 -5.50 4.85
CA ASP A 107 15.21 -6.71 4.25
C ASP A 107 15.47 -6.48 2.75
N LYS A 108 16.73 -6.58 2.37
CA LYS A 108 17.17 -6.32 1.00
C LYS A 108 16.54 -7.25 -0.04
N ASP A 109 16.05 -8.43 0.36
CA ASP A 109 15.40 -9.35 -0.56
C ASP A 109 14.09 -8.76 -1.12
N PHE A 110 13.48 -7.80 -0.43
CA PHE A 110 12.32 -7.07 -0.96
C PHE A 110 12.64 -6.19 -2.19
N ALA A 111 13.91 -5.91 -2.47
CA ALA A 111 14.30 -5.22 -3.71
C ALA A 111 13.82 -5.95 -4.98
N ILE A 112 13.66 -7.29 -4.91
CA ILE A 112 13.17 -8.09 -6.06
C ILE A 112 11.73 -7.73 -6.44
N VAL A 113 10.88 -7.35 -5.48
CA VAL A 113 9.45 -7.08 -5.73
C VAL A 113 9.27 -5.87 -6.66
N GLY A 114 10.12 -4.83 -6.53
CA GLY A 114 10.10 -3.61 -7.33
C GLY A 114 11.33 -3.44 -8.23
N ALA A 115 12.00 -4.53 -8.62
CA ALA A 115 13.18 -4.44 -9.46
C ALA A 115 12.86 -3.87 -10.85
N PRO A 116 13.74 -3.01 -11.43
CA PRO A 116 13.48 -2.38 -12.71
C PRO A 116 13.37 -3.43 -13.82
N TYR A 117 12.38 -3.23 -14.72
CA TYR A 117 12.12 -4.11 -15.87
C TYR A 117 11.86 -5.58 -15.54
N LEU A 118 11.46 -5.87 -14.30
CA LEU A 118 11.15 -7.23 -13.85
C LEU A 118 9.85 -7.75 -14.50
N TYR A 119 8.82 -6.90 -14.65
CA TYR A 119 7.53 -7.27 -15.20
C TYR A 119 7.37 -6.72 -16.63
N ASP A 120 6.59 -7.42 -17.45
CA ASP A 120 6.27 -6.99 -18.82
C ASP A 120 5.05 -6.05 -18.89
N GLY A 121 4.47 -5.72 -17.75
CA GLY A 121 3.31 -4.84 -17.60
C GLY A 121 2.48 -5.21 -16.39
N ILE A 122 1.38 -4.47 -16.20
CA ILE A 122 0.49 -4.63 -15.05
C ILE A 122 -0.15 -6.03 -15.03
N ASP A 123 -0.57 -6.56 -16.18
CA ASP A 123 -1.19 -7.90 -16.25
C ASP A 123 -0.21 -9.01 -15.85
N HIS A 124 1.07 -8.88 -16.23
CA HIS A 124 2.08 -9.84 -15.79
C HIS A 124 2.32 -9.74 -14.27
N MET A 125 2.39 -8.54 -13.71
CA MET A 125 2.52 -8.37 -12.27
C MET A 125 1.31 -8.95 -11.52
N GLU A 126 0.08 -8.71 -11.99
CA GLU A 126 -1.14 -9.31 -11.44
C GLU A 126 -1.06 -10.83 -11.41
N LYS A 127 -0.69 -11.44 -12.54
CA LYS A 127 -0.50 -12.90 -12.64
C LYS A 127 0.51 -13.41 -11.61
N VAL A 128 1.67 -12.76 -11.49
CA VAL A 128 2.73 -13.11 -10.52
C VAL A 128 2.22 -13.04 -9.08
N VAL A 129 1.51 -11.97 -8.72
CA VAL A 129 0.98 -11.76 -7.37
C VAL A 129 -0.08 -12.81 -7.04
N LEU A 130 -1.03 -13.05 -7.94
CA LEU A 130 -2.12 -14.02 -7.72
C LEU A 130 -1.64 -15.47 -7.70
N HIS A 131 -0.46 -15.78 -8.26
CA HIS A 131 0.18 -17.09 -8.14
C HIS A 131 0.98 -17.27 -6.83
N GLY A 132 0.98 -16.29 -5.92
CA GLY A 132 1.65 -16.39 -4.64
C GLY A 132 3.18 -16.46 -4.71
N VAL A 133 3.79 -15.96 -5.78
CA VAL A 133 5.25 -16.03 -6.00
C VAL A 133 6.04 -15.41 -4.85
N PHE A 134 5.45 -14.45 -4.15
CA PHE A 134 6.08 -13.70 -3.06
C PHE A 134 5.74 -14.21 -1.65
N ASP A 135 4.89 -15.23 -1.49
CA ASP A 135 4.31 -15.60 -0.20
C ASP A 135 5.38 -15.89 0.88
N ASP A 136 6.42 -16.63 0.53
CA ASP A 136 7.53 -16.94 1.45
C ASP A 136 8.27 -15.66 1.88
N LEU A 137 8.53 -14.75 0.95
CA LEU A 137 9.18 -13.46 1.22
C LEU A 137 8.28 -12.58 2.09
N PHE A 138 7.00 -12.48 1.75
CA PHE A 138 6.02 -11.66 2.47
C PHE A 138 5.83 -12.13 3.91
N TYR A 139 5.76 -13.44 4.10
CA TYR A 139 5.69 -14.02 5.43
C TYR A 139 6.98 -13.78 6.24
N SER A 140 8.15 -13.79 5.60
CA SER A 140 9.44 -13.57 6.25
C SER A 140 9.57 -12.21 6.94
N ALA A 141 8.76 -11.21 6.54
CA ALA A 141 8.72 -9.88 7.14
C ALA A 141 8.22 -9.87 8.60
N ARG A 142 7.55 -10.95 9.05
CA ARG A 142 7.07 -11.09 10.44
C ARG A 142 8.17 -10.92 11.49
N LYS A 143 9.41 -11.24 11.16
CA LYS A 143 10.59 -10.99 12.04
C LYS A 143 10.80 -9.51 12.36
N TYR A 144 10.16 -8.61 11.60
CA TYR A 144 10.17 -7.17 11.79
C TYR A 144 8.87 -6.62 12.40
N ASN A 145 8.00 -7.48 12.94
CA ASN A 145 6.70 -7.18 13.54
C ASN A 145 5.64 -6.66 12.55
N PHE A 146 5.80 -6.91 11.26
CA PHE A 146 4.75 -6.75 10.26
C PHE A 146 4.79 -7.91 9.27
N GLN A 147 3.68 -8.14 8.57
CA GLN A 147 3.59 -9.06 7.45
C GLN A 147 3.14 -8.28 6.23
N VAL A 148 3.71 -8.58 5.07
CA VAL A 148 3.13 -8.16 3.80
C VAL A 148 2.01 -9.12 3.45
N LEU A 149 0.83 -8.58 3.13
CA LEU A 149 -0.36 -9.38 2.84
C LEU A 149 -0.54 -9.61 1.35
N THR A 150 -0.31 -8.55 0.55
CA THR A 150 -0.45 -8.57 -0.90
C THR A 150 0.23 -7.36 -1.53
N VAL A 151 0.20 -7.32 -2.85
CA VAL A 151 0.59 -6.18 -3.69
C VAL A 151 -0.66 -5.56 -4.32
N TYR A 152 -0.74 -4.24 -4.27
CA TYR A 152 -1.56 -3.42 -5.15
C TYR A 152 -0.67 -2.76 -6.19
N THR A 153 -1.18 -2.50 -7.40
CA THR A 153 -0.36 -1.81 -8.39
C THR A 153 -0.40 -0.29 -8.19
N ALA A 154 0.73 0.37 -8.39
CA ALA A 154 0.80 1.82 -8.54
C ALA A 154 1.07 2.24 -10.01
N GLY A 155 0.92 1.27 -10.91
CA GLY A 155 1.06 1.46 -12.36
C GLY A 155 2.49 1.36 -12.87
N GLU A 156 2.61 1.59 -14.16
CA GLU A 156 3.91 1.65 -14.84
C GLU A 156 4.52 3.03 -14.66
N ARG A 157 5.72 3.09 -14.07
CA ARG A 157 6.39 4.36 -13.78
C ARG A 157 7.21 4.83 -14.96
N ASN A 158 7.09 6.12 -15.23
CA ASN A 158 7.67 6.83 -16.35
C ASN A 158 8.26 8.15 -15.89
N VAL A 159 9.25 8.69 -16.59
CA VAL A 159 9.87 9.96 -16.22
C VAL A 159 9.02 11.12 -16.74
N TYR A 160 8.79 12.12 -15.90
CA TYR A 160 8.19 13.41 -16.31
C TYR A 160 9.07 14.58 -15.89
N SER A 161 9.16 15.60 -16.76
CA SER A 161 10.12 16.70 -16.63
C SER A 161 9.74 17.93 -17.45
N ASN A 162 10.53 18.99 -17.34
CA ASN A 162 10.38 20.20 -18.17
C ASN A 162 11.12 20.11 -19.52
N LYS A 163 11.78 18.98 -19.80
CA LYS A 163 12.46 18.72 -21.07
C LYS A 163 12.07 17.33 -21.57
N PRO A 164 11.95 17.13 -22.89
CA PRO A 164 11.66 15.81 -23.42
C PRO A 164 12.82 14.85 -23.13
N ILE A 165 12.49 13.61 -22.73
CA ILE A 165 13.45 12.52 -22.60
C ILE A 165 13.17 11.55 -23.75
N ASN A 166 14.07 11.49 -24.72
CA ASN A 166 13.99 10.62 -25.89
C ASN A 166 15.06 9.53 -25.88
N SER A 167 16.06 9.65 -25.00
CA SER A 167 17.17 8.70 -24.79
C SER A 167 17.74 8.81 -23.38
N ALA A 168 18.55 7.88 -22.97
CA ALA A 168 19.27 7.93 -21.69
C ALA A 168 20.23 9.14 -21.61
N ALA A 169 20.77 9.60 -22.74
CA ALA A 169 21.62 10.79 -22.78
C ALA A 169 20.90 12.06 -22.30
N ASP A 170 19.57 12.15 -22.48
CA ASP A 170 18.77 13.31 -22.06
C ASP A 170 18.62 13.39 -20.54
N LEU A 171 18.90 12.32 -19.80
CA LEU A 171 18.91 12.30 -18.33
C LEU A 171 20.24 12.79 -17.74
N ALA A 172 21.29 12.98 -18.57
CA ALA A 172 22.60 13.40 -18.07
C ALA A 172 22.54 14.78 -17.38
N GLY A 173 22.99 14.80 -16.13
CA GLY A 173 22.99 16.00 -15.29
C GLY A 173 21.63 16.38 -14.70
N GLN A 174 20.57 15.61 -14.93
CA GLN A 174 19.27 15.84 -14.31
C GLN A 174 19.19 15.22 -12.93
N ILE A 175 18.61 15.94 -11.98
CA ILE A 175 18.24 15.46 -10.65
C ILE A 175 16.80 14.95 -10.75
N ILE A 176 16.61 13.65 -10.54
CA ILE A 176 15.33 12.96 -10.70
C ILE A 176 14.85 12.47 -9.34
N ARG A 177 13.67 12.93 -8.93
CA ARG A 177 13.06 12.43 -7.71
C ARG A 177 12.65 10.97 -7.85
N VAL A 178 13.01 10.18 -6.89
CA VAL A 178 12.60 8.78 -6.72
C VAL A 178 12.05 8.54 -5.31
N ASN A 179 11.36 7.41 -5.11
CA ASN A 179 11.04 6.94 -3.76
C ASN A 179 12.32 6.63 -2.97
N ASP A 180 12.24 6.64 -1.66
CA ASP A 180 13.37 6.31 -0.79
C ASP A 180 13.71 4.82 -0.92
N SER A 181 14.64 4.51 -1.80
CA SER A 181 15.11 3.16 -2.13
C SER A 181 16.53 3.24 -2.70
N PRO A 182 17.49 2.49 -2.14
CA PRO A 182 18.80 2.31 -2.74
C PRO A 182 18.72 1.77 -4.17
N THR A 183 17.78 0.86 -4.44
CA THR A 183 17.52 0.29 -5.76
C THR A 183 17.12 1.37 -6.77
N TYR A 184 16.24 2.30 -6.40
CA TYR A 184 15.78 3.35 -7.32
C TYR A 184 16.81 4.45 -7.54
N ILE A 185 17.64 4.77 -6.54
CA ILE A 185 18.80 5.66 -6.70
C ILE A 185 19.79 5.05 -7.70
N GLU A 186 20.14 3.77 -7.55
CA GLU A 186 21.05 3.07 -8.45
C GLU A 186 20.47 2.95 -9.87
N MET A 187 19.20 2.58 -10.00
CA MET A 187 18.48 2.54 -11.28
C MET A 187 18.59 3.88 -12.01
N THR A 188 18.27 4.98 -11.35
CA THR A 188 18.32 6.32 -11.95
C THR A 188 19.73 6.67 -12.40
N LYS A 189 20.76 6.29 -11.63
CA LYS A 189 22.17 6.47 -12.01
C LYS A 189 22.53 5.65 -13.25
N LEU A 190 22.09 4.42 -13.34
CA LEU A 190 22.30 3.57 -14.51
C LEU A 190 21.60 4.11 -15.76
N MET A 191 20.42 4.71 -15.59
CA MET A 191 19.69 5.39 -16.66
C MET A 191 20.35 6.70 -17.11
N GLY A 192 21.37 7.21 -16.40
CA GLY A 192 22.13 8.42 -16.77
C GLY A 192 21.85 9.65 -15.91
N GLY A 193 20.87 9.63 -15.02
CA GLY A 193 20.49 10.73 -14.13
C GLY A 193 21.08 10.63 -12.73
N THR A 194 20.64 11.52 -11.85
CA THR A 194 20.97 11.50 -10.41
C THR A 194 19.69 11.35 -9.61
N GLY A 195 19.52 10.24 -8.90
CA GLY A 195 18.37 9.98 -8.02
C GLY A 195 18.43 10.84 -6.75
N ALA A 196 17.32 11.52 -6.43
CA ALA A 196 17.13 12.25 -5.19
C ALA A 196 15.85 11.77 -4.49
N THR A 197 15.95 11.38 -3.22
CA THR A 197 14.79 10.90 -2.45
C THR A 197 14.07 12.07 -1.79
N MET A 198 12.75 12.07 -1.90
CA MET A 198 11.87 12.97 -1.15
C MET A 198 10.45 12.42 -1.11
N SER A 199 9.62 12.95 -0.20
CA SER A 199 8.21 12.55 -0.11
C SER A 199 7.42 12.95 -1.36
N GLN A 200 6.32 12.24 -1.64
CA GLN A 200 5.46 12.57 -2.78
C GLN A 200 4.83 13.96 -2.63
N SER A 201 4.54 14.40 -1.41
CA SER A 201 3.95 15.70 -1.12
C SER A 201 4.85 16.89 -1.49
N GLU A 202 6.16 16.69 -1.59
CA GLU A 202 7.14 17.74 -1.89
C GLU A 202 7.43 17.87 -3.40
N VAL A 203 7.09 16.86 -4.21
CA VAL A 203 7.50 16.75 -5.63
C VAL A 203 7.06 17.95 -6.46
N TYR A 204 5.77 18.35 -6.37
CA TYR A 204 5.25 19.48 -7.13
C TYR A 204 6.04 20.78 -6.87
N THR A 205 6.27 21.09 -5.59
CA THR A 205 7.00 22.30 -5.20
C THR A 205 8.47 22.23 -5.58
N ALA A 206 9.11 21.06 -5.46
CA ALA A 206 10.50 20.87 -5.83
C ALA A 206 10.72 21.02 -7.35
N LEU A 207 9.81 20.51 -8.18
CA LEU A 207 9.80 20.73 -9.65
C LEU A 207 9.57 22.21 -9.98
N GLN A 208 8.59 22.84 -9.32
CA GLN A 208 8.27 24.26 -9.56
C GLN A 208 9.44 25.18 -9.22
N GLN A 209 10.19 24.87 -8.16
CA GLN A 209 11.33 25.68 -7.72
C GLN A 209 12.65 25.29 -8.41
N GLY A 210 12.67 24.23 -9.22
CA GLY A 210 13.88 23.74 -9.87
C GLY A 210 14.89 23.09 -8.90
N VAL A 211 14.43 22.60 -7.75
CA VAL A 211 15.24 21.79 -6.83
C VAL A 211 15.54 20.42 -7.43
N ILE A 212 14.57 19.90 -8.18
CA ILE A 212 14.72 18.71 -9.03
C ILE A 212 14.33 19.08 -10.46
N ASP A 213 14.91 18.39 -11.44
CA ASP A 213 14.67 18.59 -12.86
C ASP A 213 13.53 17.71 -13.40
N ALA A 214 13.36 16.54 -12.77
CA ALA A 214 12.40 15.52 -13.16
C ALA A 214 11.93 14.72 -11.94
N ALA A 215 10.84 13.97 -12.14
CA ALA A 215 10.41 12.93 -11.25
C ALA A 215 9.85 11.76 -12.07
N GLU A 216 9.47 10.67 -11.41
CA GLU A 216 8.92 9.51 -12.10
C GLU A 216 7.72 8.96 -11.34
N ASN A 217 6.70 8.58 -12.06
CA ASN A 217 5.48 7.93 -11.54
C ASN A 217 4.56 7.50 -12.68
N SER A 218 3.42 6.89 -12.35
CA SER A 218 2.34 6.59 -13.29
C SER A 218 1.57 7.85 -13.69
N GLU A 219 0.81 7.79 -14.78
CA GLU A 219 -0.05 8.87 -15.26
C GLU A 219 -1.11 9.25 -14.22
N LEU A 220 -1.56 8.27 -13.40
CA LEU A 220 -2.53 8.52 -12.34
C LEU A 220 -1.97 9.48 -11.29
N VAL A 221 -0.79 9.20 -10.75
CA VAL A 221 -0.14 10.07 -9.77
C VAL A 221 0.30 11.40 -10.39
N TYR A 222 0.80 11.38 -11.62
CA TYR A 222 1.14 12.60 -12.37
C TYR A 222 -0.08 13.53 -12.53
N ASN A 223 -1.27 12.96 -12.76
CA ASN A 223 -2.53 13.69 -12.85
C ASN A 223 -3.03 14.16 -11.48
N ASP A 224 -3.13 13.26 -10.51
CA ASP A 224 -3.75 13.53 -9.20
C ASP A 224 -2.99 14.60 -8.40
N PHE A 225 -1.65 14.64 -8.52
CA PHE A 225 -0.81 15.68 -7.91
C PHE A 225 -0.57 16.88 -8.84
N LYS A 226 -1.23 16.94 -10.02
CA LYS A 226 -1.14 18.03 -11.00
C LYS A 226 0.28 18.33 -11.45
N ASN A 227 1.15 17.33 -11.46
CA ASN A 227 2.54 17.51 -11.86
C ASN A 227 2.69 17.99 -13.32
N TYR A 228 1.68 17.77 -14.16
CA TYR A 228 1.60 18.28 -15.53
C TYR A 228 1.66 19.82 -15.62
N GLU A 229 1.35 20.54 -14.55
CA GLU A 229 1.46 22.00 -14.52
C GLU A 229 2.93 22.46 -14.48
N VAL A 230 3.81 21.68 -13.82
CA VAL A 230 5.21 22.03 -13.53
C VAL A 230 6.23 21.16 -14.26
N ALA A 231 5.80 20.08 -14.91
CA ALA A 231 6.62 19.17 -15.71
C ALA A 231 5.79 18.67 -16.90
N LYS A 232 5.92 19.33 -18.06
CA LYS A 232 5.01 19.17 -19.21
C LYS A 232 5.29 17.97 -20.10
N TYR A 233 6.47 17.36 -20.01
CA TYR A 233 6.85 16.20 -20.79
C TYR A 233 6.70 14.94 -19.95
N TYR A 234 6.00 13.97 -20.49
CA TYR A 234 5.84 12.64 -19.89
C TYR A 234 6.45 11.61 -20.85
N SER A 235 7.56 10.99 -20.45
CA SER A 235 8.39 10.13 -21.29
C SER A 235 8.24 8.68 -20.87
N TYR A 236 7.71 7.82 -21.73
CA TYR A 236 7.41 6.43 -21.48
C TYR A 236 8.67 5.55 -21.40
N THR A 237 9.46 5.75 -20.35
CA THR A 237 10.65 4.96 -20.04
C THR A 237 10.32 3.57 -19.50
N LYS A 238 9.09 3.36 -18.99
CA LYS A 238 8.54 2.06 -18.54
C LYS A 238 9.46 1.27 -17.62
N HIS A 239 10.17 1.98 -16.74
CA HIS A 239 11.30 1.42 -16.00
C HIS A 239 10.91 0.54 -14.81
N ILE A 240 9.69 0.71 -14.26
CA ILE A 240 9.13 -0.11 -13.18
C ILE A 240 7.62 -0.26 -13.38
N VAL A 241 7.10 -1.48 -13.31
CA VAL A 241 5.71 -1.71 -12.92
C VAL A 241 5.71 -1.73 -11.39
N HIS A 242 5.18 -0.68 -10.77
CA HIS A 242 5.45 -0.39 -9.36
C HIS A 242 4.47 -1.09 -8.42
N PRO A 243 4.98 -1.94 -7.52
CA PRO A 243 4.17 -2.54 -6.46
C PRO A 243 4.12 -1.62 -5.23
N ASP A 244 2.90 -1.31 -4.78
CA ASP A 244 2.65 -0.89 -3.42
C ASP A 244 2.21 -2.12 -2.62
N VAL A 245 2.72 -2.27 -1.41
CA VAL A 245 2.43 -3.44 -0.58
C VAL A 245 1.46 -3.08 0.54
N VAL A 246 0.52 -3.98 0.80
CA VAL A 246 -0.35 -3.91 1.97
C VAL A 246 0.36 -4.59 3.13
N ILE A 247 0.73 -3.83 4.14
CA ILE A 247 1.36 -4.35 5.36
C ILE A 247 0.39 -4.36 6.53
N ALA A 248 0.51 -5.35 7.39
CA ALA A 248 -0.28 -5.45 8.62
C ALA A 248 0.62 -5.80 9.82
N SER A 249 0.28 -5.26 10.99
CA SER A 249 0.93 -5.61 12.26
C SER A 249 0.77 -7.10 12.57
N THR A 250 1.86 -7.77 12.95
CA THR A 250 1.79 -9.18 13.38
C THR A 250 0.93 -9.34 14.62
N GLU A 251 0.95 -8.39 15.55
CA GLU A 251 0.09 -8.40 16.74
C GLU A 251 -1.39 -8.39 16.36
N PHE A 252 -1.79 -7.54 15.41
CA PHE A 252 -3.15 -7.51 14.90
C PHE A 252 -3.55 -8.82 14.22
N LEU A 253 -2.71 -9.36 13.35
CA LEU A 253 -2.99 -10.62 12.66
C LEU A 253 -3.10 -11.82 13.61
N ASP A 254 -2.25 -11.86 14.64
CA ASP A 254 -2.22 -12.92 15.63
C ASP A 254 -3.35 -12.80 16.66
N SER A 255 -4.01 -11.64 16.76
CA SER A 255 -5.19 -11.44 17.61
C SER A 255 -6.48 -11.99 17.01
N MET A 256 -6.50 -12.30 15.73
CA MET A 256 -7.68 -12.85 15.05
C MET A 256 -7.90 -14.32 15.42
N SER A 257 -9.17 -14.74 15.49
CA SER A 257 -9.50 -16.16 15.48
C SER A 257 -9.09 -16.80 14.16
N GLU A 258 -8.83 -18.12 14.14
CA GLU A 258 -8.53 -18.84 12.89
C GLU A 258 -9.59 -18.64 11.82
N SER A 259 -10.88 -18.62 12.21
CA SER A 259 -11.99 -18.40 11.30
C SER A 259 -12.03 -16.98 10.74
N ASP A 260 -11.78 -15.97 11.58
CA ASP A 260 -11.76 -14.58 11.11
C ASP A 260 -10.53 -14.31 10.24
N ARG A 261 -9.40 -14.92 10.58
CA ARG A 261 -8.18 -14.84 9.78
C ARG A 261 -8.37 -15.46 8.39
N ALA A 262 -9.00 -16.61 8.28
CA ALA A 262 -9.29 -17.23 6.99
C ALA A 262 -10.20 -16.35 6.11
N ILE A 263 -11.23 -15.74 6.72
CA ILE A 263 -12.10 -14.77 6.01
C ILE A 263 -11.28 -13.56 5.56
N PHE A 264 -10.44 -13.01 6.43
CA PHE A 264 -9.61 -11.86 6.13
C PHE A 264 -8.64 -12.13 4.97
N ASP A 265 -7.94 -13.26 5.01
CA ASP A 265 -6.98 -13.65 3.97
C ASP A 265 -7.67 -13.83 2.60
N GLN A 266 -8.88 -14.41 2.56
CA GLN A 266 -9.66 -14.51 1.32
C GLN A 266 -10.04 -13.11 0.80
N LEU A 267 -10.51 -12.22 1.67
CA LEU A 267 -10.89 -10.87 1.27
C LEU A 267 -9.68 -10.02 0.83
N VAL A 268 -8.49 -10.27 1.38
CA VAL A 268 -7.25 -9.67 0.88
C VAL A 268 -7.00 -10.09 -0.57
N SER A 269 -7.13 -11.38 -0.90
CA SER A 269 -7.01 -11.86 -2.27
C SER A 269 -8.04 -11.23 -3.21
N ASP A 270 -9.32 -11.22 -2.81
CA ASP A 270 -10.41 -10.62 -3.59
C ASP A 270 -10.19 -9.12 -3.83
N SER A 271 -9.63 -8.42 -2.81
CA SER A 271 -9.30 -6.99 -2.92
C SER A 271 -8.14 -6.73 -3.89
N THR A 272 -7.22 -7.69 -4.02
CA THR A 272 -6.10 -7.61 -4.96
C THR A 272 -6.61 -7.62 -6.40
N GLU A 273 -7.44 -8.58 -6.76
CA GLU A 273 -8.05 -8.67 -8.10
C GLU A 273 -8.89 -7.43 -8.43
N TYR A 274 -9.66 -6.96 -7.44
CA TYR A 274 -10.46 -5.74 -7.59
C TYR A 274 -9.61 -4.50 -7.83
N GLU A 275 -8.49 -4.38 -7.09
CA GLU A 275 -7.56 -3.24 -7.23
C GLU A 275 -6.94 -3.22 -8.63
N PHE A 276 -6.36 -4.31 -9.10
CA PHE A 276 -5.76 -4.39 -10.44
C PHE A 276 -6.76 -4.02 -11.54
N THR A 277 -7.99 -4.54 -11.45
CA THR A 277 -9.06 -4.24 -12.41
C THR A 277 -9.40 -2.74 -12.41
N THR A 278 -9.65 -2.18 -11.22
CA THR A 278 -10.02 -0.77 -11.06
C THR A 278 -8.87 0.16 -11.46
N PHE A 279 -7.61 -0.24 -11.19
CA PHE A 279 -6.45 0.55 -11.57
C PHE A 279 -6.29 0.62 -13.08
N LYS A 280 -6.44 -0.49 -13.81
CA LYS A 280 -6.38 -0.53 -15.29
C LYS A 280 -7.42 0.39 -15.93
N GLU A 281 -8.62 0.46 -15.37
CA GLU A 281 -9.65 1.38 -15.84
C GLU A 281 -9.29 2.85 -15.54
N ARG A 282 -8.81 3.14 -14.34
CA ARG A 282 -8.50 4.51 -13.89
C ARG A 282 -7.27 5.10 -14.59
N ILE A 283 -6.27 4.28 -14.93
CA ILE A 283 -5.07 4.75 -15.62
C ILE A 283 -5.38 5.24 -17.05
N GLU A 284 -6.31 4.61 -17.76
CA GLU A 284 -6.74 5.06 -19.09
C GLU A 284 -7.47 6.41 -19.03
N GLN A 285 -8.27 6.62 -17.97
CA GLN A 285 -8.88 7.93 -17.74
C GLN A 285 -7.82 9.02 -17.44
N ALA A 286 -6.84 8.72 -16.57
CA ALA A 286 -5.77 9.63 -16.23
C ALA A 286 -4.93 10.03 -17.45
N LYS A 287 -4.63 9.09 -18.36
CA LYS A 287 -3.95 9.39 -19.66
C LYS A 287 -4.73 10.41 -20.48
N ALA A 288 -6.04 10.22 -20.60
CA ALA A 288 -6.89 11.16 -21.34
C ALA A 288 -6.95 12.54 -20.67
N GLU A 289 -7.05 12.58 -19.33
CA GLU A 289 -7.08 13.82 -18.56
C GLU A 289 -5.79 14.64 -18.74
N VAL A 290 -4.60 14.02 -18.56
CA VAL A 290 -3.31 14.71 -18.70
C VAL A 290 -3.04 15.13 -20.14
N ALA A 291 -3.49 14.37 -21.14
CA ALA A 291 -3.46 14.79 -22.53
C ALA A 291 -4.30 16.06 -22.76
N GLY A 292 -5.49 16.13 -22.15
CA GLY A 292 -6.36 17.31 -22.18
C GLY A 292 -5.74 18.56 -21.53
N HIS A 293 -4.82 18.39 -20.59
CA HIS A 293 -4.04 19.45 -19.95
C HIS A 293 -2.80 19.90 -20.76
N GLY A 294 -2.57 19.30 -21.92
CA GLY A 294 -1.48 19.68 -22.83
C GLY A 294 -0.14 19.02 -22.52
N THR A 295 -0.15 17.89 -21.81
CA THR A 295 1.03 17.04 -21.60
C THR A 295 1.59 16.60 -22.95
N GLN A 296 2.91 16.71 -23.11
CA GLN A 296 3.64 16.25 -24.29
C GLN A 296 4.24 14.87 -24.00
N PHE A 297 3.76 13.87 -24.72
CA PHE A 297 4.24 12.51 -24.56
C PHE A 297 5.47 12.23 -25.42
N CYS A 298 6.49 11.63 -24.81
CA CYS A 298 7.70 11.16 -25.48
C CYS A 298 7.76 9.63 -25.40
N TYR A 299 8.29 9.00 -26.45
CA TYR A 299 8.37 7.55 -26.59
C TYR A 299 9.81 7.16 -26.90
N PRO A 300 10.71 7.18 -25.88
CA PRO A 300 12.09 6.74 -26.04
C PRO A 300 12.16 5.24 -26.35
N ASP A 301 13.33 4.77 -26.82
CA ASP A 301 13.60 3.35 -26.92
C ASP A 301 13.75 2.75 -25.53
N VAL A 302 12.75 1.98 -25.11
CA VAL A 302 12.69 1.33 -23.79
C VAL A 302 13.84 0.32 -23.62
N GLU A 303 14.28 -0.34 -24.71
CA GLU A 303 15.34 -1.34 -24.65
C GLU A 303 16.72 -0.73 -24.33
N GLU A 304 16.96 0.55 -24.66
CA GLU A 304 18.13 1.29 -24.20
C GLU A 304 18.19 1.31 -22.66
N PHE A 305 17.10 1.74 -22.01
CA PHE A 305 17.03 1.83 -20.54
C PHE A 305 17.02 0.47 -19.87
N ARG A 306 16.33 -0.52 -20.45
CA ARG A 306 16.32 -1.91 -19.98
C ARG A 306 17.74 -2.48 -19.96
N THR A 307 18.49 -2.28 -21.03
CA THR A 307 19.88 -2.74 -21.14
C THR A 307 20.77 -2.10 -20.06
N LEU A 308 20.61 -0.80 -19.83
CA LEU A 308 21.36 -0.09 -18.79
C LEU A 308 21.06 -0.60 -17.37
N CYS A 309 19.82 -0.99 -17.09
CA CYS A 309 19.40 -1.51 -15.80
C CYS A 309 19.64 -3.02 -15.62
N GLN A 310 19.98 -3.77 -16.67
CA GLN A 310 20.19 -5.22 -16.59
C GLN A 310 21.19 -5.66 -15.52
N PRO A 311 22.33 -4.98 -15.28
CA PRO A 311 23.26 -5.35 -14.21
C PRO A 311 22.62 -5.27 -12.82
N LEU A 312 21.74 -4.29 -12.59
CA LEU A 312 21.02 -4.12 -11.33
C LEU A 312 20.01 -5.24 -11.12
N LEU A 313 19.19 -5.54 -12.12
CA LEU A 313 18.23 -6.65 -12.08
C LEU A 313 18.97 -7.99 -11.83
N SER A 314 20.07 -8.23 -12.53
CA SER A 314 20.87 -9.44 -12.33
C SER A 314 21.46 -9.54 -10.93
N ARG A 315 21.91 -8.44 -10.34
CA ARG A 315 22.42 -8.42 -8.96
C ARG A 315 21.31 -8.71 -7.95
N ILE A 316 20.15 -8.08 -8.10
CA ILE A 316 19.00 -8.27 -7.20
C ILE A 316 18.48 -9.71 -7.28
N SER A 317 18.31 -10.24 -8.48
CA SER A 317 17.77 -11.60 -8.69
C SER A 317 18.72 -12.71 -8.19
N ASN A 318 20.00 -12.43 -8.01
CA ASN A 318 20.98 -13.40 -7.49
C ASN A 318 21.47 -13.08 -6.07
N GLN A 319 20.81 -12.19 -5.35
CA GLN A 319 21.22 -11.72 -4.03
C GLN A 319 21.09 -12.82 -2.96
N SER A 320 20.07 -13.67 -3.08
CA SER A 320 19.79 -14.80 -2.18
C SER A 320 19.14 -15.94 -2.96
N GLU A 321 19.04 -17.13 -2.36
CA GLU A 321 18.25 -18.24 -2.95
C GLU A 321 16.77 -17.88 -3.05
N MET A 322 16.25 -17.07 -2.14
CA MET A 322 14.88 -16.56 -2.17
C MET A 322 14.65 -15.69 -3.42
N THR A 323 15.48 -14.67 -3.63
CA THR A 323 15.33 -13.76 -4.77
C THR A 323 15.53 -14.47 -6.10
N LYS A 324 16.44 -15.47 -6.14
CA LYS A 324 16.68 -16.29 -7.31
C LYS A 324 15.48 -17.17 -7.66
N LYS A 325 14.86 -17.80 -6.65
CA LYS A 325 13.63 -18.59 -6.84
C LYS A 325 12.51 -17.68 -7.38
N ILE A 326 12.26 -16.54 -6.70
CA ILE A 326 11.23 -15.57 -7.10
C ILE A 326 11.45 -15.11 -8.55
N TYR A 327 12.67 -14.73 -8.91
CA TYR A 327 12.99 -14.31 -10.29
C TYR A 327 12.67 -15.38 -11.32
N ASN A 328 13.07 -16.64 -11.07
CA ASN A 328 12.78 -17.75 -11.97
C ASN A 328 11.28 -18.00 -12.10
N ASP A 329 10.53 -17.96 -10.99
CA ASP A 329 9.08 -18.15 -11.00
C ASP A 329 8.39 -17.02 -11.81
N ILE A 330 8.83 -15.78 -11.68
CA ILE A 330 8.34 -14.64 -12.48
C ILE A 330 8.61 -14.85 -13.97
N ILE A 331 9.83 -15.28 -14.34
CA ILE A 331 10.20 -15.52 -15.76
C ILE A 331 9.36 -16.65 -16.34
N ASN A 332 9.16 -17.74 -15.60
CA ASN A 332 8.34 -18.87 -16.07
C ASN A 332 6.90 -18.43 -16.37
N LEU A 333 6.32 -17.54 -15.56
CA LEU A 333 4.98 -17.00 -15.77
C LEU A 333 4.85 -16.09 -17.02
N ARG A 334 5.97 -15.60 -17.59
CA ARG A 334 5.98 -14.92 -18.90
C ARG A 334 5.70 -15.87 -20.05
N GLU A 335 6.28 -17.09 -19.98
CA GLU A 335 6.28 -18.05 -21.09
C GLU A 335 4.98 -18.83 -21.22
N GLU A 336 4.11 -18.77 -20.21
CA GLU A 336 2.81 -19.45 -20.18
C GLU A 336 1.66 -18.68 -20.90
N ASN A 337 1.98 -17.71 -21.76
CA ASN A 337 0.98 -16.96 -22.55
C ASN A 337 0.74 -17.55 -23.94
#